data_bf3360ab830d6182507eccd8d87558e1
#
_entry.id   bf3360ab830d6182507eccd8d87558e1
#
_cell.length_a   1.000
_cell.length_b   1.000
_cell.length_c   1.000
_cell.angle_alpha   90.00
_cell.angle_beta   90.00
_cell.angle_gamma   90.00
#
_symmetry.space_group_name_H-M   'P 1'
#
loop_
_entity.id
_entity.type
_entity.pdbx_description
1 polymer ?
#
loop_
_entity_poly.entity_id
_entity_poly.type
_entity_poly.pdbx_seq_one_letter_code
_entity_poly.pdbx_strand_id
1 'polypeptide(L)'
;MIMRLDKMLSHLGYGSRKDVKQLIRKKEVLVNGNIITNDDFKVDSENDEVIVFDEVVNYTSLVYIMLNKPANVISSTYDNKLKTVIDLLDVEYQNRKLFPVGRLDIDTVGLLLITNDGKLCHELLAPKKHVDKKYYLKFEGEFKEEPYASVWRILVSNDPWGFKKEDIYYSEDKNYIR
;
A
#
# COMPACT_ATOMS: atom_id res chain seq x y z
N MET A 1 0.48 -9.75 -19.92
CA MET A 1 1.74 -8.94 -19.82
C MET A 1 2.96 -9.85 -19.78
N ILE A 2 3.91 -9.69 -20.71
CA ILE A 2 5.10 -10.56 -20.78
C ILE A 2 6.14 -10.13 -19.74
N MET A 3 6.56 -11.07 -18.90
CA MET A 3 7.59 -10.85 -17.87
C MET A 3 8.43 -12.12 -17.65
N ARG A 4 9.53 -12.00 -16.91
CA ARG A 4 10.35 -13.17 -16.54
C ARG A 4 9.64 -13.99 -15.47
N LEU A 5 9.66 -15.30 -15.61
CA LEU A 5 9.04 -16.24 -14.68
C LEU A 5 9.66 -16.14 -13.27
N ASP A 6 10.99 -16.00 -13.15
CA ASP A 6 11.65 -15.80 -11.85
C ASP A 6 11.18 -14.54 -11.12
N LYS A 7 10.88 -13.47 -11.86
CA LYS A 7 10.33 -12.24 -11.30
C LYS A 7 8.87 -12.44 -10.86
N MET A 8 8.05 -13.09 -11.68
CA MET A 8 6.65 -13.37 -11.37
C MET A 8 6.51 -14.16 -10.06
N LEU A 9 7.23 -15.28 -9.96
CA LEU A 9 7.15 -16.14 -8.78
C LEU A 9 7.74 -15.49 -7.52
N SER A 10 8.80 -14.69 -7.67
CA SER A 10 9.31 -13.91 -6.53
C SER A 10 8.30 -12.87 -6.03
N HIS A 11 7.53 -12.25 -6.92
CA HIS A 11 6.43 -11.34 -6.54
C HIS A 11 5.29 -12.06 -5.82
N LEU A 12 5.09 -13.34 -6.10
CA LEU A 12 4.07 -14.18 -5.46
C LEU A 12 4.54 -14.81 -4.13
N GLY A 13 5.74 -14.46 -3.66
CA GLY A 13 6.22 -14.92 -2.35
C GLY A 13 6.96 -16.25 -2.33
N TYR A 14 7.23 -16.85 -3.50
CA TYR A 14 8.01 -18.11 -3.60
C TYR A 14 9.50 -17.96 -3.25
N GLY A 15 9.89 -16.83 -2.68
CA GLY A 15 11.24 -16.52 -2.24
C GLY A 15 11.92 -15.42 -3.07
N SER A 16 13.21 -15.21 -2.81
CA SER A 16 14.03 -14.32 -3.63
C SER A 16 14.14 -14.84 -5.06
N ARG A 17 14.53 -13.98 -6.01
CA ARG A 17 14.79 -14.43 -7.40
C ARG A 17 15.81 -15.57 -7.49
N LYS A 18 16.75 -15.66 -6.53
CA LYS A 18 17.72 -16.75 -6.45
C LYS A 18 17.04 -18.06 -6.03
N ASP A 19 16.14 -17.99 -5.06
CA ASP A 19 15.41 -19.18 -4.58
C ASP A 19 14.45 -19.69 -5.67
N VAL A 20 13.74 -18.80 -6.35
CA VAL A 20 12.87 -19.16 -7.48
C VAL A 20 13.65 -19.84 -8.61
N LYS A 21 14.85 -19.36 -8.95
CA LYS A 21 15.71 -20.02 -9.93
C LYS A 21 16.07 -21.45 -9.52
N GLN A 22 16.23 -21.71 -8.23
CA GLN A 22 16.43 -23.07 -7.74
C GLN A 22 15.19 -23.95 -7.90
N LEU A 23 13.98 -23.39 -7.65
CA LEU A 23 12.71 -24.10 -7.90
C LEU A 23 12.57 -24.48 -9.38
N ILE A 24 12.86 -23.57 -10.29
CA ILE A 24 12.82 -23.80 -11.74
C ILE A 24 13.79 -24.94 -12.12
N ARG A 25 15.01 -24.92 -11.61
CA ARG A 25 16.03 -25.97 -11.86
C ARG A 25 15.64 -27.32 -11.27
N LYS A 26 14.88 -27.33 -10.16
CA LYS A 26 14.34 -28.56 -9.56
C LYS A 26 13.13 -29.12 -10.31
N LYS A 27 12.69 -28.45 -11.38
CA LYS A 27 11.55 -28.86 -12.22
C LYS A 27 10.19 -28.78 -11.49
N GLU A 28 10.08 -27.94 -10.47
CA GLU A 28 8.87 -27.72 -9.67
C GLU A 28 7.92 -26.70 -10.31
N VAL A 29 8.24 -26.21 -11.52
CA VAL A 29 7.48 -25.17 -12.20
C VAL A 29 7.11 -25.61 -13.61
N LEU A 30 5.81 -25.54 -13.91
CA LEU A 30 5.28 -25.79 -15.25
C LEU A 30 4.67 -24.50 -15.81
N VAL A 31 4.75 -24.36 -17.12
CA VAL A 31 4.02 -23.32 -17.86
C VAL A 31 3.31 -23.99 -19.03
N ASN A 32 2.00 -23.83 -19.11
CA ASN A 32 1.16 -24.49 -20.13
C ASN A 32 1.41 -26.00 -20.22
N GLY A 33 1.52 -26.67 -19.07
CA GLY A 33 1.77 -28.10 -18.95
C GLY A 33 3.20 -28.55 -19.21
N ASN A 34 4.14 -27.65 -19.57
CA ASN A 34 5.53 -27.98 -19.85
C ASN A 34 6.44 -27.60 -18.66
N ILE A 35 7.30 -28.54 -18.24
CA ILE A 35 8.30 -28.28 -17.20
C ILE A 35 9.32 -27.27 -17.70
N ILE A 36 9.49 -26.18 -16.94
CA ILE A 36 10.46 -25.13 -17.26
C ILE A 36 11.76 -25.37 -16.49
N THR A 37 12.88 -25.30 -17.20
CA THR A 37 14.23 -25.42 -16.63
C THR A 37 15.11 -24.20 -16.90
N ASN A 38 14.63 -23.28 -17.77
CA ASN A 38 15.36 -22.07 -18.12
C ASN A 38 15.04 -20.93 -17.13
N ASP A 39 16.03 -20.45 -16.43
CA ASP A 39 15.94 -19.34 -15.47
C ASP A 39 15.42 -18.01 -16.08
N ASP A 40 15.61 -17.83 -17.39
CA ASP A 40 15.26 -16.60 -18.12
C ASP A 40 13.94 -16.73 -18.89
N PHE A 41 13.20 -17.83 -18.68
CA PHE A 41 11.92 -18.05 -19.35
C PHE A 41 10.99 -16.86 -19.18
N LYS A 42 10.33 -16.46 -20.26
CA LYS A 42 9.33 -15.39 -20.27
C LYS A 42 7.95 -16.00 -20.29
N VAL A 43 7.08 -15.49 -19.46
CA VAL A 43 5.69 -15.91 -19.31
C VAL A 43 4.77 -14.73 -19.57
N ASP A 44 3.65 -14.97 -20.22
CA ASP A 44 2.55 -14.01 -20.27
C ASP A 44 1.63 -14.24 -19.07
N SER A 45 1.70 -13.34 -18.10
CA SER A 45 0.95 -13.44 -16.84
C SER A 45 -0.58 -13.39 -16.97
N GLU A 46 -1.09 -13.10 -18.15
CA GLU A 46 -2.54 -13.01 -18.42
C GLU A 46 -3.06 -14.23 -19.17
N ASN A 47 -2.21 -14.87 -19.97
CA ASN A 47 -2.63 -15.93 -20.89
C ASN A 47 -1.96 -17.28 -20.60
N ASP A 48 -0.79 -17.30 -19.94
CA ASP A 48 -0.11 -18.55 -19.64
C ASP A 48 -0.56 -19.11 -18.28
N GLU A 49 -0.87 -20.40 -18.25
CA GLU A 49 -1.11 -21.12 -17.01
C GLU A 49 0.23 -21.48 -16.36
N VAL A 50 0.46 -21.01 -15.16
CA VAL A 50 1.67 -21.30 -14.37
C VAL A 50 1.29 -22.18 -13.19
N ILE A 51 2.01 -23.29 -13.03
CA ILE A 51 1.80 -24.24 -11.93
C ILE A 51 3.11 -24.34 -11.13
N VAL A 52 3.01 -24.28 -9.81
CA VAL A 52 4.12 -24.43 -8.88
C VAL A 52 3.69 -25.39 -7.77
N PHE A 53 4.45 -26.46 -7.53
CA PHE A 53 4.11 -27.54 -6.59
C PHE A 53 2.70 -28.10 -6.80
N ASP A 54 2.34 -28.35 -8.06
CA ASP A 54 1.03 -28.84 -8.50
C ASP A 54 -0.16 -27.89 -8.25
N GLU A 55 0.10 -26.65 -7.83
CA GLU A 55 -0.92 -25.61 -7.64
C GLU A 55 -0.86 -24.54 -8.75
N VAL A 56 -2.03 -24.20 -9.31
CA VAL A 56 -2.15 -23.09 -10.30
C VAL A 56 -1.94 -21.76 -9.62
N VAL A 57 -1.02 -20.97 -10.13
CA VAL A 57 -0.69 -19.65 -9.61
C VAL A 57 -1.31 -18.53 -10.44
N ASN A 58 -2.07 -17.66 -9.80
CA ASN A 58 -2.65 -16.49 -10.41
C ASN A 58 -1.79 -15.25 -10.13
N TYR A 59 -1.44 -14.51 -11.18
CA TYR A 59 -0.65 -13.29 -11.06
C TYR A 59 -1.45 -12.06 -11.46
N THR A 60 -1.56 -11.12 -10.55
CA THR A 60 -2.07 -9.77 -10.80
C THR A 60 -0.91 -8.78 -10.70
N SER A 61 -0.70 -7.94 -11.73
CA SER A 61 0.40 -6.97 -11.73
C SER A 61 0.19 -5.83 -10.73
N LEU A 62 -1.05 -5.34 -10.65
CA LEU A 62 -1.44 -4.28 -9.71
C LEU A 62 -2.07 -4.86 -8.45
N VAL A 63 -1.71 -4.31 -7.32
CA VAL A 63 -2.19 -4.70 -5.99
C VAL A 63 -2.79 -3.50 -5.31
N TYR A 64 -3.94 -3.68 -4.67
CA TYR A 64 -4.65 -2.67 -3.90
C TYR A 64 -5.04 -3.28 -2.55
N ILE A 65 -4.50 -2.73 -1.47
CA ILE A 65 -4.73 -3.20 -0.11
C ILE A 65 -5.29 -2.05 0.71
N MET A 66 -6.45 -2.26 1.31
CA MET A 66 -7.00 -1.36 2.32
C MET A 66 -6.49 -1.82 3.69
N LEU A 67 -5.62 -1.03 4.28
CA LEU A 67 -5.09 -1.25 5.61
C LEU A 67 -5.83 -0.38 6.62
N ASN A 68 -6.34 -0.98 7.71
CA ASN A 68 -6.65 -0.23 8.91
C ASN A 68 -5.34 -0.04 9.69
N LYS A 69 -4.64 1.07 9.40
CA LYS A 69 -3.33 1.34 10.01
C LYS A 69 -3.44 1.41 11.53
N PRO A 70 -2.69 0.61 12.28
CA PRO A 70 -2.62 0.73 13.73
C PRO A 70 -1.74 1.91 14.16
N ALA A 71 -1.84 2.32 15.42
CA ALA A 71 -0.89 3.23 16.06
C ALA A 71 0.51 2.60 16.15
N ASN A 72 1.53 3.44 16.34
CA ASN A 72 2.94 3.08 16.47
C ASN A 72 3.58 2.44 15.21
N VAL A 73 2.99 2.68 14.05
CA VAL A 73 3.51 2.25 12.74
C VAL A 73 3.59 3.45 11.81
N ILE A 74 4.69 3.60 11.09
CA ILE A 74 4.88 4.71 10.16
C ILE A 74 4.40 4.40 8.75
N SER A 75 3.87 5.42 8.06
CA SER A 75 3.44 5.34 6.66
C SER A 75 4.64 5.48 5.72
N SER A 76 5.49 4.47 5.71
CA SER A 76 6.70 4.39 4.88
C SER A 76 6.81 3.00 4.23
N THR A 77 7.60 2.93 3.17
CA THR A 77 7.97 1.65 2.52
C THR A 77 9.08 0.93 3.25
N TYR A 78 9.94 1.67 3.93
CA TYR A 78 11.08 1.14 4.68
C TYR A 78 11.54 2.15 5.75
N ASP A 79 11.99 1.64 6.87
CA ASP A 79 12.67 2.40 7.92
C ASP A 79 13.63 1.48 8.68
N ASN A 80 14.73 2.05 9.21
CA ASN A 80 15.76 1.28 9.93
C ASN A 80 15.43 1.04 11.41
N LYS A 81 14.49 1.80 11.98
CA LYS A 81 14.23 1.82 13.43
C LYS A 81 12.78 1.53 13.77
N LEU A 82 11.86 1.97 12.92
CA LEU A 82 10.44 1.92 13.19
C LEU A 82 9.75 0.93 12.23
N LYS A 83 8.75 0.24 12.76
CA LYS A 83 7.90 -0.63 11.97
C LYS A 83 7.10 0.18 10.96
N THR A 84 7.12 -0.25 9.70
CA THR A 84 6.41 0.40 8.60
C THR A 84 5.09 -0.29 8.30
N VAL A 85 4.22 0.38 7.54
CA VAL A 85 2.97 -0.23 7.05
C VAL A 85 3.21 -1.41 6.12
N ILE A 86 4.35 -1.47 5.45
CA ILE A 86 4.72 -2.61 4.58
C ILE A 86 5.12 -3.83 5.41
N ASP A 87 5.74 -3.64 6.58
CA ASP A 87 6.11 -4.73 7.49
C ASP A 87 4.89 -5.43 8.14
N LEU A 88 3.70 -4.85 7.98
CA LEU A 88 2.44 -5.47 8.43
C LEU A 88 1.85 -6.44 7.41
N LEU A 89 2.32 -6.39 6.18
CA LEU A 89 1.78 -7.19 5.09
C LEU A 89 2.39 -8.59 5.08
N ASP A 90 1.61 -9.55 4.58
CA ASP A 90 2.09 -10.91 4.38
C ASP A 90 3.29 -10.95 3.43
N VAL A 91 4.13 -11.98 3.58
CA VAL A 91 5.40 -12.13 2.88
C VAL A 91 5.23 -12.05 1.35
N GLU A 92 4.14 -12.56 0.82
CA GLU A 92 3.83 -12.49 -0.62
C GLU A 92 3.72 -11.07 -1.17
N TYR A 93 3.35 -10.09 -0.32
CA TYR A 93 3.23 -8.69 -0.73
C TYR A 93 4.53 -7.90 -0.59
N GLN A 94 5.46 -8.32 0.25
CA GLN A 94 6.69 -7.56 0.54
C GLN A 94 7.58 -7.37 -0.70
N ASN A 95 7.56 -8.31 -1.64
CA ASN A 95 8.32 -8.23 -2.90
C ASN A 95 7.59 -7.48 -4.03
N ARG A 96 6.37 -6.98 -3.80
CA ARG A 96 5.51 -6.37 -4.83
C ARG A 96 5.78 -4.88 -5.08
N LYS A 97 6.80 -4.28 -4.42
CA LYS A 97 7.12 -2.85 -4.49
C LYS A 97 5.93 -1.95 -4.12
N LEU A 98 5.20 -2.36 -3.11
CA LEU A 98 4.06 -1.62 -2.60
C LEU A 98 4.51 -0.36 -1.85
N PHE A 99 3.66 0.66 -1.88
CA PHE A 99 3.84 1.91 -1.13
C PHE A 99 2.48 2.45 -0.65
N PRO A 100 2.46 3.19 0.46
CA PRO A 100 1.24 3.80 0.97
C PRO A 100 0.81 4.99 0.09
N VAL A 101 -0.50 5.12 -0.13
CA VAL A 101 -1.12 6.25 -0.83
C VAL A 101 -1.42 7.36 0.18
N GLY A 102 -0.47 8.26 0.34
CA GLY A 102 -0.49 9.28 1.38
C GLY A 102 0.14 8.80 2.68
N ARG A 103 -0.01 9.60 3.72
CA ARG A 103 0.61 9.32 5.02
C ARG A 103 -0.36 9.64 6.15
N LEU A 104 -0.42 8.77 7.11
CA LEU A 104 -0.97 9.00 8.44
C LEU A 104 0.20 9.06 9.42
N ASP A 105 0.12 9.91 10.41
CA ASP A 105 1.15 10.01 11.45
C ASP A 105 1.28 8.71 12.24
N ILE A 106 2.34 8.55 13.01
CA ILE A 106 2.68 7.31 13.71
C ILE A 106 1.58 6.85 14.68
N ASP A 107 0.94 7.79 15.34
CA ASP A 107 -0.13 7.59 16.31
C ASP A 107 -1.54 7.61 15.67
N THR A 108 -1.67 8.13 14.45
CA THR A 108 -2.93 8.17 13.71
C THR A 108 -3.31 6.78 13.23
N VAL A 109 -4.56 6.40 13.45
CA VAL A 109 -5.13 5.10 13.05
C VAL A 109 -6.17 5.28 11.94
N GLY A 110 -6.45 4.24 11.18
CA GLY A 110 -7.54 4.23 10.20
C GLY A 110 -7.11 3.86 8.78
N LEU A 111 -7.96 4.18 7.82
CA LEU A 111 -7.82 3.75 6.44
C LEU A 111 -6.56 4.32 5.77
N LEU A 112 -5.71 3.41 5.32
CA LEU A 112 -4.57 3.72 4.47
C LEU A 112 -4.58 2.75 3.27
N LEU A 113 -4.60 3.29 2.06
CA LEU A 113 -4.47 2.49 0.85
C LEU A 113 -2.99 2.19 0.58
N ILE A 114 -2.67 0.93 0.29
CA ILE A 114 -1.33 0.49 -0.11
C ILE A 114 -1.43 -0.12 -1.52
N THR A 115 -0.55 0.29 -2.42
CA THR A 115 -0.58 -0.17 -3.82
C THR A 115 0.80 -0.08 -4.47
N ASN A 116 0.94 -0.68 -5.64
CA ASN A 116 2.04 -0.45 -6.59
C ASN A 116 1.59 0.32 -7.84
N ASP A 117 0.37 0.84 -7.85
CA ASP A 117 -0.18 1.67 -8.93
C ASP A 117 0.17 3.15 -8.72
N GLY A 118 1.29 3.58 -9.30
CA GLY A 118 1.73 4.97 -9.21
C GLY A 118 0.78 5.96 -9.89
N LYS A 119 0.03 5.52 -10.91
CA LYS A 119 -0.95 6.38 -11.60
C LYS A 119 -2.12 6.67 -10.69
N LEU A 120 -2.72 5.64 -10.09
CA LEU A 120 -3.80 5.81 -9.10
C LEU A 120 -3.33 6.65 -7.92
N CYS A 121 -2.14 6.38 -7.39
CA CYS A 121 -1.56 7.17 -6.29
C CYS A 121 -1.50 8.66 -6.64
N HIS A 122 -0.99 8.98 -7.83
CA HIS A 122 -0.94 10.37 -8.29
C HIS A 122 -2.33 10.99 -8.44
N GLU A 123 -3.30 10.26 -8.98
CA GLU A 123 -4.69 10.75 -9.12
C GLU A 123 -5.34 11.02 -7.77
N LEU A 124 -5.09 10.18 -6.76
CA LEU A 124 -5.66 10.35 -5.42
C LEU A 124 -4.95 11.44 -4.59
N LEU A 125 -3.66 11.66 -4.84
CA LEU A 125 -2.86 12.58 -4.03
C LEU A 125 -2.63 13.95 -4.68
N ALA A 126 -2.78 14.10 -5.99
CA ALA A 126 -2.52 15.35 -6.67
C ALA A 126 -3.50 16.46 -6.22
N PRO A 127 -3.01 17.63 -5.77
CA PRO A 127 -3.86 18.72 -5.28
C PRO A 127 -4.95 19.15 -6.28
N LYS A 128 -4.59 19.13 -7.58
CA LYS A 128 -5.49 19.53 -8.67
C LYS A 128 -6.68 18.56 -8.87
N LYS A 129 -6.64 17.37 -8.27
CA LYS A 129 -7.70 16.37 -8.41
C LYS A 129 -8.79 16.51 -7.33
N HIS A 130 -8.55 17.28 -6.27
CA HIS A 130 -9.52 17.58 -5.22
C HIS A 130 -10.23 16.33 -4.66
N VAL A 131 -9.47 15.25 -4.40
CA VAL A 131 -10.03 14.06 -3.77
C VAL A 131 -10.16 14.30 -2.27
N ASP A 132 -11.39 14.31 -1.79
CA ASP A 132 -11.70 14.56 -0.38
C ASP A 132 -11.10 13.52 0.55
N LYS A 133 -10.52 13.97 1.65
CA LYS A 133 -10.04 13.12 2.75
C LYS A 133 -10.76 13.54 4.02
N LYS A 134 -11.44 12.59 4.67
CA LYS A 134 -12.16 12.84 5.92
C LYS A 134 -11.36 12.30 7.09
N TYR A 135 -11.13 13.15 8.09
CA TYR A 135 -10.48 12.81 9.34
C TYR A 135 -11.47 13.00 10.49
N TYR A 136 -11.42 12.07 11.43
CA TYR A 136 -12.15 12.18 12.68
C TYR A 136 -11.16 12.44 13.80
N LEU A 137 -11.37 13.52 14.53
CA LEU A 137 -10.48 13.96 15.60
C LEU A 137 -11.23 13.99 16.92
N LYS A 138 -10.72 13.27 17.91
CA LYS A 138 -11.18 13.38 19.31
C LYS A 138 -10.11 14.12 20.09
N PHE A 139 -10.52 15.11 20.88
CA PHE A 139 -9.62 15.90 21.70
C PHE A 139 -10.19 16.06 23.11
N GLU A 140 -9.32 16.34 24.09
CA GLU A 140 -9.68 16.66 25.44
C GLU A 140 -9.49 18.16 25.67
N GLY A 141 -10.44 18.84 26.33
CA GLY A 141 -10.41 20.26 26.64
C GLY A 141 -11.50 21.08 25.96
N GLU A 142 -11.51 22.38 26.26
CA GLU A 142 -12.42 23.33 25.65
C GLU A 142 -11.70 24.15 24.58
N PHE A 143 -12.34 24.37 23.44
CA PHE A 143 -11.89 25.36 22.48
C PHE A 143 -12.17 26.74 22.99
N LYS A 144 -11.13 27.53 23.21
CA LYS A 144 -11.28 28.95 23.50
C LYS A 144 -11.58 29.68 22.19
N GLU A 145 -12.43 30.68 22.25
CA GLU A 145 -13.03 31.60 21.27
C GLU A 145 -12.71 31.53 19.76
N GLU A 146 -11.59 30.93 19.34
CA GLU A 146 -11.27 30.62 17.96
C GLU A 146 -10.82 29.15 17.80
N PRO A 147 -11.74 28.17 17.92
CA PRO A 147 -11.40 26.75 17.85
C PRO A 147 -10.74 26.35 16.54
N TYR A 148 -11.06 27.06 15.46
CA TYR A 148 -10.53 26.81 14.13
C TYR A 148 -9.03 27.06 13.99
N ALA A 149 -8.48 28.07 14.68
CA ALA A 149 -7.12 28.50 14.46
C ALA A 149 -6.08 27.45 14.90
N SER A 150 -6.36 26.72 15.99
CA SER A 150 -5.45 25.70 16.51
C SER A 150 -5.50 24.41 15.69
N VAL A 151 -6.70 23.93 15.36
CA VAL A 151 -6.90 22.76 14.53
C VAL A 151 -6.44 23.03 13.10
N TRP A 152 -6.77 24.21 12.56
CA TRP A 152 -6.28 24.67 11.27
C TRP A 152 -4.75 24.70 11.22
N ARG A 153 -4.08 25.18 12.26
CA ARG A 153 -2.62 25.19 12.33
C ARG A 153 -2.02 23.80 12.34
N ILE A 154 -2.63 22.85 13.03
CA ILE A 154 -2.21 21.43 13.04
C ILE A 154 -2.44 20.80 11.68
N LEU A 155 -3.59 21.01 11.06
CA LEU A 155 -3.93 20.43 9.76
C LEU A 155 -3.14 21.05 8.61
N VAL A 156 -2.92 22.37 8.63
CA VAL A 156 -2.29 23.12 7.52
C VAL A 156 -0.77 23.18 7.63
N SER A 157 -0.19 23.16 8.85
CA SER A 157 1.27 23.24 9.01
C SER A 157 2.03 22.08 8.35
N ASN A 158 1.37 20.95 8.16
CA ASN A 158 1.93 19.75 7.54
C ASN A 158 1.23 19.36 6.23
N ASP A 159 0.32 20.20 5.73
CA ASP A 159 -0.50 19.85 4.58
C ASP A 159 -0.16 20.71 3.34
N PRO A 160 0.49 20.16 2.34
CA PRO A 160 0.68 20.78 1.04
C PRO A 160 -0.63 20.85 0.22
N TRP A 161 -1.75 20.32 0.72
CA TRP A 161 -2.98 20.06 -0.01
C TRP A 161 -4.03 21.16 0.10
N GLY A 162 -3.81 22.19 0.95
CA GLY A 162 -4.62 23.40 1.00
C GLY A 162 -6.02 23.22 1.56
N PHE A 163 -6.16 22.61 2.74
CA PHE A 163 -7.43 22.61 3.49
C PHE A 163 -7.96 24.02 3.67
N LYS A 164 -9.25 24.20 3.48
CA LYS A 164 -9.94 25.46 3.73
C LYS A 164 -10.68 25.39 5.06
N LYS A 165 -10.85 26.56 5.70
CA LYS A 165 -11.54 26.68 6.99
C LYS A 165 -12.97 26.11 6.94
N GLU A 166 -13.63 26.19 5.81
CA GLU A 166 -14.97 25.67 5.52
C GLU A 166 -15.05 24.13 5.46
N ASP A 167 -13.91 23.46 5.38
CA ASP A 167 -13.84 21.97 5.31
C ASP A 167 -13.85 21.32 6.71
N ILE A 168 -13.94 22.12 7.78
CA ILE A 168 -13.96 21.64 9.16
C ILE A 168 -15.40 21.58 9.68
N TYR A 169 -15.86 20.38 9.98
CA TYR A 169 -17.20 20.13 10.53
C TYR A 169 -17.09 19.68 12.00
N TYR A 170 -17.93 20.24 12.86
CA TYR A 170 -18.05 19.81 14.26
C TYR A 170 -19.17 18.78 14.42
N SER A 171 -18.99 17.85 15.37
CA SER A 171 -20.10 17.05 15.85
C SER A 171 -20.99 17.89 16.79
N GLU A 172 -22.25 17.48 16.99
CA GLU A 172 -23.19 18.11 17.92
C GLU A 172 -22.65 18.18 19.36
N ASP A 173 -21.79 17.23 19.74
CA ASP A 173 -21.18 17.14 21.08
C ASP A 173 -20.03 18.14 21.29
N LYS A 174 -19.66 18.96 20.30
CA LYS A 174 -18.54 19.92 20.31
C LYS A 174 -17.15 19.33 20.63
N ASN A 175 -17.06 18.01 20.88
CA ASN A 175 -15.83 17.32 21.23
C ASN A 175 -15.20 16.57 20.05
N TYR A 176 -15.77 16.70 18.86
CA TYR A 176 -15.33 16.00 17.65
C TYR A 176 -15.30 16.94 16.46
N ILE A 177 -14.30 16.80 15.63
CA ILE A 177 -14.17 17.48 14.34
C ILE A 177 -14.24 16.43 13.24
N ARG A 178 -15.03 16.67 12.23
CA ARG A 178 -15.10 15.84 11.02
C ARG A 178 -14.39 16.52 9.89
#